data_25b6936d72080f7878316c66ce508712
#
_entry.id   25b6936d72080f7878316c66ce508712
#
_cell.length_a   1.000
_cell.length_b   1.000
_cell.length_c   1.000
_cell.angle_alpha   90.00
_cell.angle_beta   90.00
_cell.angle_gamma   90.00
#
_symmetry.space_group_name_H-M   'P 1'
#
loop_
_entity.id
_entity.type
_entity.pdbx_description
1 polymer ?
#
loop_
_entity_poly.entity_id
_entity_poly.type
_entity_poly.pdbx_seq_one_letter_code
_entity_poly.pdbx_strand_id
1 'polypeptide(L)'
;MLEALNNILPQTQCGQCSFKGCRPYAEAIIEGEADINQCPPGGDLGIAKIAKLLDVQPKPLNTQFGEHKPKSVALIDEEVCIGCVKCIAACPVDAILGAAKFMHTVIVSECTGCELCIAPCPVDCITMQILDNPLSAPSNLHAKQRYEARQQRKEKEAFDKTERLRKQKERLASTQNQSSAT
;
A
#
# COMPACT_ATOMS: atom_id res chain seq x y z
N MET A 1 -0.38 5.59 22.40
CA MET A 1 0.15 6.70 21.57
C MET A 1 0.26 6.26 20.11
N LEU A 2 1.07 5.27 19.75
CA LEU A 2 1.29 4.80 18.37
C LEU A 2 0.01 4.53 17.58
N GLU A 3 -0.91 3.73 18.11
CA GLU A 3 -2.17 3.43 17.40
C GLU A 3 -3.05 4.66 17.17
N ALA A 4 -3.08 5.59 18.14
CA ALA A 4 -3.82 6.84 17.98
C ALA A 4 -3.22 7.68 16.84
N LEU A 5 -1.89 7.81 16.78
CA LEU A 5 -1.20 8.54 15.73
C LEU A 5 -1.36 7.85 14.37
N ASN A 6 -1.19 6.54 14.29
CA ASN A 6 -1.40 5.78 13.06
C ASN A 6 -2.84 5.93 12.53
N ASN A 7 -3.86 6.00 13.40
CA ASN A 7 -5.25 6.18 12.99
C ASN A 7 -5.56 7.60 12.47
N ILE A 8 -4.76 8.60 12.81
CA ILE A 8 -4.87 9.95 12.25
C ILE A 8 -4.39 9.99 10.80
N LEU A 9 -3.40 9.19 10.45
CA LEU A 9 -2.81 9.16 9.12
C LEU A 9 -3.82 8.70 8.05
N PRO A 10 -3.69 9.18 6.80
CA PRO A 10 -4.69 8.95 5.74
C PRO A 10 -4.75 7.50 5.23
N GLN A 11 -3.84 6.63 5.66
CA GLN A 11 -3.78 5.21 5.31
C GLN A 11 -3.65 4.92 3.80
N THR A 12 -3.11 5.87 3.04
CA THR A 12 -2.85 5.70 1.60
C THR A 12 -1.71 4.73 1.32
N GLN A 13 -0.82 4.50 2.28
CA GLN A 13 0.35 3.61 2.18
C GLN A 13 1.29 3.96 1.00
N CYS A 14 1.30 5.25 0.58
CA CYS A 14 1.95 5.71 -0.66
C CYS A 14 3.47 5.80 -0.57
N GLY A 15 4.05 5.90 0.63
CA GLY A 15 5.49 6.04 0.82
C GLY A 15 6.07 7.43 0.52
N GLN A 16 5.27 8.44 0.17
CA GLN A 16 5.76 9.80 -0.14
C GLN A 16 6.55 10.43 0.99
N CYS A 17 6.20 10.15 2.24
CA CYS A 17 6.94 10.58 3.44
C CYS A 17 8.30 9.88 3.63
N SER A 18 8.77 9.09 2.65
CA SER A 18 9.98 8.26 2.69
C SER A 18 9.92 7.01 3.58
N PHE A 19 8.78 6.75 4.22
CA PHE A 19 8.54 5.54 5.01
C PHE A 19 7.72 4.50 4.24
N LYS A 20 7.93 3.22 4.53
CA LYS A 20 7.26 2.09 3.84
C LYS A 20 5.81 1.87 4.33
N GLY A 21 5.04 2.98 4.48
CA GLY A 21 3.66 2.94 4.90
C GLY A 21 3.36 3.90 6.06
N CYS A 22 2.09 3.98 6.46
CA CYS A 22 1.65 4.93 7.48
C CYS A 22 2.13 4.55 8.89
N ARG A 23 2.13 3.25 9.24
CA ARG A 23 2.58 2.80 10.57
C ARG A 23 4.07 3.08 10.82
N PRO A 24 5.02 2.75 9.91
CA PRO A 24 6.42 3.13 10.09
C PRO A 24 6.66 4.63 10.22
N TYR A 25 5.88 5.45 9.51
CA TYR A 25 5.95 6.89 9.70
C TYR A 25 5.46 7.32 11.09
N ALA A 26 4.38 6.73 11.59
CA ALA A 26 3.89 6.98 12.94
C ALA A 26 4.90 6.55 14.02
N GLU A 27 5.60 5.44 13.83
CA GLU A 27 6.68 4.96 14.70
C GLU A 27 7.84 5.96 14.72
N ALA A 28 8.32 6.38 13.56
CA ALA A 28 9.41 7.34 13.41
C ALA A 28 9.08 8.72 14.04
N ILE A 29 7.82 9.17 13.98
CA ILE A 29 7.41 10.41 14.68
C ILE A 29 7.55 10.24 16.21
N ILE A 30 7.14 9.11 16.76
CA ILE A 30 7.23 8.85 18.22
C ILE A 30 8.68 8.74 18.67
N GLU A 31 9.54 8.14 17.86
CA GLU A 31 10.96 7.97 18.11
C GLU A 31 11.77 9.25 17.88
N GLY A 32 11.12 10.28 17.31
CA GLY A 32 11.77 11.57 17.02
C GLY A 32 12.65 11.56 15.77
N GLU A 33 12.55 10.51 14.95
CA GLU A 33 13.29 10.35 13.70
C GLU A 33 12.61 11.06 12.51
N ALA A 34 11.30 11.36 12.64
CA ALA A 34 10.51 12.04 11.62
C ALA A 34 9.72 13.22 12.21
N ASP A 35 9.56 14.26 11.40
CA ASP A 35 8.71 15.39 11.76
C ASP A 35 7.23 15.11 11.41
N ILE A 36 6.31 15.80 12.08
CA ILE A 36 4.85 15.63 11.94
C ILE A 36 4.30 16.08 10.58
N ASN A 37 5.07 16.81 9.78
CA ASN A 37 4.64 17.50 8.56
C ASN A 37 5.15 16.88 7.25
N GLN A 38 5.51 15.59 7.25
CA GLN A 38 6.07 14.91 6.06
C GLN A 38 5.03 14.13 5.24
N CYS A 39 3.74 14.20 5.58
CA CYS A 39 2.69 13.42 4.90
C CYS A 39 1.85 14.30 3.96
N PRO A 40 2.12 14.33 2.62
CA PRO A 40 1.34 15.13 1.67
C PRO A 40 -0.15 14.76 1.61
N PRO A 41 -0.53 13.44 1.58
CA PRO A 41 -1.95 13.09 1.57
C PRO A 41 -2.69 13.47 2.86
N GLY A 42 -1.99 13.59 3.98
CA GLY A 42 -2.56 14.08 5.26
C GLY A 42 -2.84 15.57 5.26
N GLY A 43 -2.03 16.35 4.54
CA GLY A 43 -2.12 17.79 4.44
C GLY A 43 -2.14 18.49 5.81
N ASP A 44 -2.50 19.77 5.83
CA ASP A 44 -2.53 20.59 7.04
C ASP A 44 -3.50 20.07 8.10
N LEU A 45 -4.62 19.46 7.68
CA LEU A 45 -5.58 18.86 8.63
C LEU A 45 -4.99 17.65 9.36
N GLY A 46 -4.21 16.83 8.67
CA GLY A 46 -3.48 15.72 9.27
C GLY A 46 -2.43 16.22 10.27
N ILE A 47 -1.64 17.20 9.86
CA ILE A 47 -0.62 17.83 10.68
C ILE A 47 -1.23 18.43 11.96
N ALA A 48 -2.33 19.18 11.84
CA ALA A 48 -3.00 19.76 13.00
C ALA A 48 -3.51 18.71 14.00
N LYS A 49 -4.04 17.59 13.51
CA LYS A 49 -4.48 16.47 14.36
C LYS A 49 -3.31 15.78 15.06
N ILE A 50 -2.19 15.56 14.37
CA ILE A 50 -0.98 14.98 14.94
C ILE A 50 -0.40 15.93 15.99
N ALA A 51 -0.28 17.21 15.66
CA ALA A 51 0.23 18.24 16.57
C ALA A 51 -0.59 18.31 17.86
N LYS A 52 -1.92 18.25 17.74
CA LYS A 52 -2.83 18.20 18.90
C LYS A 52 -2.65 16.93 19.74
N LEU A 53 -2.44 15.77 19.10
CA LEU A 53 -2.25 14.51 19.81
C LEU A 53 -0.93 14.50 20.60
N LEU A 54 0.12 15.10 20.05
CA LEU A 54 1.47 15.13 20.65
C LEU A 54 1.73 16.35 21.51
N ASP A 55 0.76 17.28 21.61
CA ASP A 55 0.88 18.55 22.33
C ASP A 55 2.07 19.40 21.85
N VAL A 56 2.22 19.48 20.51
CA VAL A 56 3.26 20.29 19.86
C VAL A 56 2.64 21.34 18.93
N GLN A 57 3.43 22.34 18.54
CA GLN A 57 2.97 23.36 17.60
C GLN A 57 2.86 22.75 16.18
N PRO A 58 1.76 23.00 15.45
CA PRO A 58 1.63 22.57 14.06
C PRO A 58 2.65 23.32 13.18
N LYS A 59 3.20 22.61 12.19
CA LYS A 59 4.14 23.14 11.20
C LYS A 59 3.48 23.11 9.81
N PRO A 60 3.86 23.99 8.87
CA PRO A 60 3.41 23.88 7.49
C PRO A 60 3.88 22.56 6.87
N LEU A 61 3.13 22.06 5.88
CA LEU A 61 3.52 20.85 5.16
C LEU A 61 4.92 21.02 4.54
N ASN A 62 5.76 20.02 4.75
CA ASN A 62 7.09 20.01 4.12
C ASN A 62 6.98 19.55 2.66
N THR A 63 7.07 20.50 1.74
CA THR A 63 6.92 20.30 0.30
C THR A 63 8.03 19.48 -0.34
N GLN A 64 9.13 19.19 0.36
CA GLN A 64 10.16 18.26 -0.10
C GLN A 64 9.61 16.83 -0.29
N PHE A 65 8.55 16.45 0.45
CA PHE A 65 7.87 15.17 0.34
C PHE A 65 6.72 15.17 -0.67
N GLY A 66 6.39 16.33 -1.24
CA GLY A 66 5.31 16.55 -2.18
C GLY A 66 4.26 17.53 -1.68
N GLU A 67 3.27 17.79 -2.52
CA GLU A 67 2.17 18.71 -2.23
C GLU A 67 0.89 17.96 -1.87
N HIS A 68 0.02 18.60 -1.09
CA HIS A 68 -1.31 18.09 -0.83
C HIS A 68 -2.18 18.19 -2.09
N LYS A 69 -2.69 17.05 -2.55
CA LYS A 69 -3.53 16.95 -3.75
C LYS A 69 -4.98 16.59 -3.38
N PRO A 70 -5.96 16.97 -4.21
CA PRO A 70 -7.33 16.47 -4.07
C PRO A 70 -7.37 14.94 -4.11
N LYS A 71 -8.37 14.34 -3.44
CA LYS A 71 -8.56 12.89 -3.49
C LYS A 71 -8.81 12.43 -4.92
N SER A 72 -8.05 11.45 -5.34
CA SER A 72 -8.11 10.86 -6.67
C SER A 72 -8.07 9.34 -6.59
N VAL A 73 -8.50 8.68 -7.66
CA VAL A 73 -8.46 7.22 -7.84
C VAL A 73 -7.76 6.89 -9.14
N ALA A 74 -7.13 5.73 -9.18
CA ALA A 74 -6.57 5.24 -10.43
C ALA A 74 -7.68 4.79 -11.37
N LEU A 75 -7.52 5.12 -12.65
CA LEU A 75 -8.34 4.63 -13.75
C LEU A 75 -7.44 3.84 -14.71
N ILE A 76 -7.84 2.63 -15.04
CA ILE A 76 -7.13 1.78 -16.00
C ILE A 76 -7.87 1.82 -17.32
N ASP A 77 -7.16 2.14 -18.39
CA ASP A 77 -7.67 1.98 -19.75
C ASP A 77 -7.66 0.48 -20.09
N GLU A 78 -8.87 -0.10 -20.09
CA GLU A 78 -9.06 -1.54 -20.27
C GLU A 78 -8.73 -2.00 -21.69
N GLU A 79 -8.84 -1.12 -22.71
CA GLU A 79 -8.52 -1.44 -24.10
C GLU A 79 -6.99 -1.54 -24.31
N VAL A 80 -6.21 -0.75 -23.57
CA VAL A 80 -4.74 -0.76 -23.61
C VAL A 80 -4.13 -1.77 -22.65
N CYS A 81 -4.89 -2.21 -21.64
CA CYS A 81 -4.40 -3.09 -20.59
C CYS A 81 -4.05 -4.50 -21.10
N ILE A 82 -2.78 -4.89 -20.97
CA ILE A 82 -2.27 -6.21 -21.42
C ILE A 82 -2.36 -7.32 -20.36
N GLY A 83 -2.95 -7.09 -19.20
CA GLY A 83 -3.10 -8.10 -18.15
C GLY A 83 -1.79 -8.57 -17.50
N CYS A 84 -0.80 -7.66 -17.31
CA CYS A 84 0.54 -8.01 -16.80
C CYS A 84 0.61 -8.22 -15.28
N VAL A 85 -0.46 -7.98 -14.53
CA VAL A 85 -0.63 -8.09 -13.06
C VAL A 85 0.29 -7.23 -12.18
N LYS A 86 1.14 -6.39 -12.75
CA LYS A 86 2.10 -5.58 -11.97
C LYS A 86 1.41 -4.54 -11.09
N CYS A 87 0.32 -3.91 -11.56
CA CYS A 87 -0.48 -2.97 -10.79
C CYS A 87 -1.20 -3.65 -9.61
N ILE A 88 -1.68 -4.88 -9.77
CA ILE A 88 -2.27 -5.69 -8.69
C ILE A 88 -1.21 -5.96 -7.61
N ALA A 89 -0.01 -6.36 -8.02
CA ALA A 89 1.10 -6.60 -7.09
C ALA A 89 1.50 -5.34 -6.31
N ALA A 90 1.44 -4.17 -6.95
CA ALA A 90 1.80 -2.89 -6.35
C ALA A 90 0.71 -2.29 -5.45
N CYS A 91 -0.57 -2.62 -5.68
CA CYS A 91 -1.69 -2.03 -4.93
C CYS A 91 -1.63 -2.43 -3.44
N PRO A 92 -1.53 -1.47 -2.49
CA PRO A 92 -1.38 -1.79 -1.07
C PRO A 92 -2.67 -2.27 -0.40
N VAL A 93 -3.83 -2.07 -1.03
CA VAL A 93 -5.16 -2.35 -0.47
C VAL A 93 -6.01 -3.29 -1.33
N ASP A 94 -5.40 -3.96 -2.32
CA ASP A 94 -6.10 -4.86 -3.25
C ASP A 94 -7.31 -4.22 -3.98
N ALA A 95 -7.19 -2.95 -4.32
CA ALA A 95 -8.25 -2.22 -5.03
C ALA A 95 -8.30 -2.51 -6.54
N ILE A 96 -7.46 -3.39 -7.07
CA ILE A 96 -7.39 -3.69 -8.50
C ILE A 96 -7.79 -5.14 -8.73
N LEU A 97 -8.83 -5.33 -9.53
CA LEU A 97 -9.30 -6.64 -10.00
C LEU A 97 -8.68 -6.98 -11.35
N GLY A 98 -8.46 -8.26 -11.58
CA GLY A 98 -7.95 -8.80 -12.83
C GLY A 98 -7.13 -10.07 -12.64
N ALA A 99 -6.62 -10.59 -13.73
CA ALA A 99 -5.76 -11.77 -13.72
C ALA A 99 -4.73 -11.69 -14.86
N ALA A 100 -3.73 -12.57 -14.84
CA ALA A 100 -2.75 -12.67 -15.93
C ALA A 100 -3.44 -12.90 -17.29
N LYS A 101 -3.10 -12.07 -18.27
CA LYS A 101 -3.66 -12.04 -19.63
C LYS A 101 -5.13 -11.59 -19.73
N PHE A 102 -5.73 -11.08 -18.65
CA PHE A 102 -7.04 -10.43 -18.65
C PHE A 102 -6.88 -8.97 -18.27
N MET A 103 -7.72 -8.10 -18.81
CA MET A 103 -7.74 -6.68 -18.43
C MET A 103 -7.94 -6.51 -16.93
N HIS A 104 -7.44 -5.39 -16.42
CA HIS A 104 -7.59 -5.01 -15.02
C HIS A 104 -8.54 -3.84 -14.89
N THR A 105 -9.28 -3.79 -13.78
CA THR A 105 -10.13 -2.63 -13.42
C THR A 105 -9.92 -2.23 -11.97
N VAL A 106 -10.26 -0.99 -11.63
CA VAL A 106 -10.10 -0.45 -10.27
C VAL A 106 -11.44 -0.41 -9.55
N ILE A 107 -11.47 -0.92 -8.32
CA ILE A 107 -12.59 -0.75 -7.40
C ILE A 107 -12.46 0.64 -6.76
N VAL A 108 -13.21 1.60 -7.24
CA VAL A 108 -13.12 3.02 -6.84
C VAL A 108 -13.27 3.18 -5.31
N SER A 109 -14.25 2.50 -4.70
CA SER A 109 -14.51 2.56 -3.25
C SER A 109 -13.39 1.98 -2.39
N GLU A 110 -12.42 1.27 -2.99
CA GLU A 110 -11.29 0.67 -2.31
C GLU A 110 -9.96 1.39 -2.61
N CYS A 111 -9.94 2.20 -3.68
CA CYS A 111 -8.73 2.88 -4.11
C CYS A 111 -8.37 4.04 -3.19
N THR A 112 -7.17 4.03 -2.62
CA THR A 112 -6.67 5.08 -1.71
C THR A 112 -5.97 6.23 -2.43
N GLY A 113 -5.83 6.19 -3.76
CA GLY A 113 -5.14 7.23 -4.53
C GLY A 113 -3.63 7.27 -4.31
N CYS A 114 -3.00 6.16 -3.95
CA CYS A 114 -1.58 6.10 -3.61
C CYS A 114 -0.60 6.20 -4.79
N GLU A 115 -1.08 6.13 -6.04
CA GLU A 115 -0.31 6.22 -7.29
C GLU A 115 0.71 5.07 -7.51
N LEU A 116 0.85 4.11 -6.59
CA LEU A 116 1.87 3.05 -6.67
C LEU A 116 1.68 2.07 -7.85
N CYS A 117 0.49 2.04 -8.46
CA CYS A 117 0.20 1.20 -9.62
C CYS A 117 0.68 1.81 -10.95
N ILE A 118 0.99 3.11 -11.01
CA ILE A 118 1.36 3.82 -12.23
C ILE A 118 2.75 3.38 -12.71
N ALA A 119 3.77 3.59 -11.89
CA ALA A 119 5.16 3.34 -12.27
C ALA A 119 5.46 1.91 -12.79
N PRO A 120 4.85 0.82 -12.25
CA PRO A 120 5.11 -0.53 -12.74
C PRO A 120 4.33 -0.88 -14.02
N CYS A 121 3.42 -0.02 -14.51
CA CYS A 121 2.65 -0.29 -15.72
C CYS A 121 3.54 -0.19 -16.97
N PRO A 122 3.74 -1.28 -17.75
CA PRO A 122 4.65 -1.24 -18.89
C PRO A 122 4.07 -0.61 -20.15
N VAL A 123 2.76 -0.32 -20.14
CA VAL A 123 2.03 0.26 -21.27
C VAL A 123 1.36 1.60 -20.92
N ASP A 124 1.67 2.17 -19.76
CA ASP A 124 1.20 3.47 -19.26
C ASP A 124 -0.33 3.67 -19.34
N CYS A 125 -1.10 2.56 -19.18
CA CYS A 125 -2.56 2.59 -19.28
C CYS A 125 -3.27 3.04 -17.99
N ILE A 126 -2.54 3.60 -17.01
CA ILE A 126 -3.11 3.98 -15.71
C ILE A 126 -2.97 5.49 -15.51
N THR A 127 -4.09 6.16 -15.31
CA THR A 127 -4.16 7.59 -15.00
C THR A 127 -4.83 7.83 -13.66
N MET A 128 -4.66 9.04 -13.09
CA MET A 128 -5.36 9.44 -11.87
C MET A 128 -6.53 10.36 -12.23
N GLN A 129 -7.70 10.02 -11.71
CA GLN A 129 -8.92 10.81 -11.86
C GLN A 129 -9.29 11.44 -10.51
N ILE A 130 -9.45 12.75 -10.47
CA ILE A 130 -9.94 13.45 -9.28
C ILE A 130 -11.38 13.02 -9.03
N LEU A 131 -11.72 12.75 -7.77
CA LEU A 131 -13.08 12.39 -7.37
C LEU A 131 -13.94 13.64 -7.24
N ASP A 132 -15.07 13.69 -7.93
CA ASP A 132 -16.11 14.73 -7.76
C ASP A 132 -16.67 14.72 -6.32
N ASN A 133 -16.82 13.52 -5.75
CA ASN A 133 -17.23 13.34 -4.37
C ASN A 133 -16.10 12.64 -3.57
N PRO A 134 -15.37 13.38 -2.72
CA PRO A 134 -14.30 12.81 -1.89
C PRO A 134 -14.76 11.70 -0.92
N LEU A 135 -16.07 11.59 -0.63
CA LEU A 135 -16.65 10.54 0.20
C LEU A 135 -16.74 9.19 -0.53
N SER A 136 -16.57 9.16 -1.85
CA SER A 136 -16.49 7.91 -2.62
C SER A 136 -15.18 7.17 -2.39
N ALA A 137 -14.13 7.84 -1.89
CA ALA A 137 -12.90 7.19 -1.47
C ALA A 137 -13.10 6.42 -0.15
N PRO A 138 -12.31 5.37 0.10
CA PRO A 138 -12.41 4.60 1.34
C PRO A 138 -12.11 5.47 2.56
N SER A 139 -12.74 5.16 3.69
CA SER A 139 -12.36 5.76 4.96
C SER A 139 -10.95 5.29 5.38
N ASN A 140 -10.26 6.09 6.22
CA ASN A 140 -8.93 5.73 6.71
C ASN A 140 -8.96 4.36 7.43
N LEU A 141 -10.00 4.09 8.22
CA LEU A 141 -10.15 2.82 8.93
C LEU A 141 -10.30 1.64 7.95
N HIS A 142 -11.14 1.79 6.93
CA HIS A 142 -11.33 0.75 5.92
C HIS A 142 -10.05 0.49 5.13
N ALA A 143 -9.37 1.55 4.67
CA ALA A 143 -8.08 1.44 3.98
C ALA A 143 -7.01 0.74 4.83
N LYS A 144 -6.94 1.05 6.14
CA LYS A 144 -6.06 0.37 7.10
C LYS A 144 -6.37 -1.12 7.18
N GLN A 145 -7.64 -1.49 7.38
CA GLN A 145 -8.06 -2.89 7.47
C GLN A 145 -7.72 -3.69 6.22
N ARG A 146 -7.94 -3.12 5.04
CA ARG A 146 -7.58 -3.76 3.78
C ARG A 146 -6.07 -3.94 3.63
N TYR A 147 -5.30 -2.93 4.00
CA TYR A 147 -3.84 -3.03 4.00
C TYR A 147 -3.35 -4.15 4.93
N GLU A 148 -3.84 -4.20 6.16
CA GLU A 148 -3.48 -5.22 7.15
C GLU A 148 -3.86 -6.62 6.68
N ALA A 149 -5.07 -6.81 6.15
CA ALA A 149 -5.53 -8.08 5.59
C ALA A 149 -4.63 -8.55 4.43
N ARG A 150 -4.21 -7.62 3.56
CA ARG A 150 -3.26 -7.91 2.47
C ARG A 150 -1.89 -8.33 3.00
N GLN A 151 -1.35 -7.66 4.03
CA GLN A 151 -0.08 -8.06 4.62
C GLN A 151 -0.16 -9.47 5.21
N GLN A 152 -1.18 -9.76 6.00
CA GLN A 152 -1.41 -11.09 6.59
C GLN A 152 -1.51 -12.18 5.51
N ARG A 153 -2.24 -11.92 4.41
CA ARG A 153 -2.33 -12.86 3.29
C ARG A 153 -0.96 -13.11 2.65
N LYS A 154 -0.18 -12.06 2.39
CA LYS A 154 1.17 -12.18 1.81
C LYS A 154 2.14 -12.94 2.71
N GLU A 155 2.09 -12.70 4.01
CA GLU A 155 2.90 -13.43 4.99
C GLU A 155 2.55 -14.92 5.00
N LYS A 156 1.24 -15.25 5.00
CA LYS A 156 0.76 -16.62 4.91
C LYS A 156 1.20 -17.30 3.60
N GLU A 157 1.03 -16.65 2.47
CA GLU A 157 1.46 -17.16 1.15
C GLU A 157 2.97 -17.42 1.11
N ALA A 158 3.78 -16.53 1.68
CA ALA A 158 5.23 -16.69 1.78
C ALA A 158 5.61 -17.88 2.67
N PHE A 159 4.95 -18.02 3.83
CA PHE A 159 5.14 -19.15 4.73
C PHE A 159 4.77 -20.48 4.06
N ASP A 160 3.58 -20.57 3.46
CA ASP A 160 3.09 -21.77 2.78
C ASP A 160 4.02 -22.17 1.62
N LYS A 161 4.53 -21.19 0.87
CA LYS A 161 5.52 -21.42 -0.19
C LYS A 161 6.82 -22.01 0.36
N THR A 162 7.34 -21.46 1.45
CA THR A 162 8.57 -21.93 2.09
C THR A 162 8.41 -23.37 2.60
N GLU A 163 7.30 -23.67 3.26
CA GLU A 163 6.98 -25.02 3.74
C GLU A 163 6.85 -26.03 2.61
N ARG A 164 6.20 -25.64 1.51
CA ARG A 164 6.08 -26.51 0.32
C ARG A 164 7.45 -26.83 -0.28
N LEU A 165 8.33 -25.83 -0.40
CA LEU A 165 9.69 -26.03 -0.91
C LEU A 165 10.54 -26.91 0.03
N ARG A 166 10.41 -26.74 1.35
CA ARG A 166 11.08 -27.58 2.35
C ARG A 166 10.67 -29.05 2.17
N LYS A 167 9.35 -29.32 2.16
CA LYS A 167 8.81 -30.67 1.97
C LYS A 167 9.23 -31.31 0.63
N GLN A 168 9.32 -30.50 -0.44
CA GLN A 168 9.80 -30.97 -1.74
C GLN A 168 11.28 -31.38 -1.68
N LYS A 169 12.14 -30.58 -1.03
CA LYS A 169 13.57 -30.93 -0.86
C LYS A 169 13.76 -32.19 -0.04
N GLU A 170 13.01 -32.38 1.04
CA GLU A 170 13.05 -33.58 1.88
C GLU A 170 12.67 -34.84 1.09
N ARG A 171 11.60 -34.76 0.26
CA ARG A 171 11.19 -35.87 -0.63
C ARG A 171 12.29 -36.22 -1.65
N LEU A 172 12.89 -35.24 -2.28
CA LEU A 172 13.98 -35.46 -3.25
C LEU A 172 15.20 -36.10 -2.58
N ALA A 173 15.60 -35.65 -1.40
CA ALA A 173 16.71 -36.23 -0.66
C ALA A 173 16.44 -37.69 -0.24
N SER A 174 15.23 -38.03 0.19
CA SER A 174 14.85 -39.42 0.53
C SER A 174 14.87 -40.35 -0.70
N THR A 175 14.45 -39.86 -1.87
CA THR A 175 14.48 -40.63 -3.12
C THR A 175 15.92 -40.89 -3.60
N GLN A 176 16.81 -39.91 -3.48
CA GLN A 176 18.23 -40.07 -3.83
C GLN A 176 18.94 -41.11 -2.94
N ASN A 177 18.65 -41.10 -1.63
CA ASN A 177 19.21 -42.10 -0.72
C ASN A 177 18.74 -43.53 -0.99
N GLN A 178 17.51 -43.71 -1.48
CA GLN A 178 16.98 -45.03 -1.87
C GLN A 178 17.60 -45.55 -3.17
N SER A 179 17.89 -44.66 -4.13
CA SER A 179 18.53 -45.06 -5.40
C SER A 179 20.03 -45.33 -5.28
N SER A 180 20.68 -44.84 -4.21
CA SER A 180 22.11 -45.12 -3.95
C SER A 180 22.36 -46.35 -3.11
N ALA A 181 21.30 -47.00 -2.61
CA ALA A 181 21.36 -48.21 -1.76
C ALA A 181 21.03 -49.53 -2.55
N THR A 182 20.79 -49.41 -3.85
CA THR A 182 20.55 -50.53 -4.77
C THR A 182 21.72 -50.70 -5.72
#